data_b383d92c63966b5b3ae2985d9a789ac3
#
_entry.id   b383d92c63966b5b3ae2985d9a789ac3
#
_cell.length_a   1.000
_cell.length_b   1.000
_cell.length_c   1.000
_cell.angle_alpha   90.00
_cell.angle_beta   90.00
_cell.angle_gamma   90.00
#
_symmetry.space_group_name_H-M   'P 1'
#
loop_
_entity.id
_entity.type
_entity.pdbx_description
1 polymer ?
#
loop_
_entity_poly.entity_id
_entity_poly.type
_entity_poly.pdbx_seq_one_letter_code
_entity_poly.pdbx_strand_id
1 'polypeptide(L)'
;MNRLANSSVKKMQSSGKMKKLIAMLEEYKRADLMLDISGYELCSKLGNYPTLRYLFKIALCKWTKTEAALMPQSFGPFSYDGKIKYIIRLLIRKYLKYPLVCFAREKKSAEDLKKIAPKANVQISSDLVLQNSRIFEAAKDFFQDSNIKIKNESVGLVVNRRLYEQYGHDRILSKYIVIVNTILEKKKNVYLLCHATDDLNICNEIKKEFKNEHRVVILNEVLSCFAFESLVKNFDYIVAARYHSIVHSYKECIPCVALGWAVKYQELLGLMGQSKYVLDVGDVSDIVIIETLERMDKNHKVEEETIRQNLNKVQKENCFDELERRLRKKK
;
A
#
# COMPACT_ATOMS: atom_id res chain seq x y z
N MET A 1 24.07 42.42 18.37
CA MET A 1 23.30 41.15 18.13
C MET A 1 22.34 41.22 16.95
N ASN A 2 21.65 42.32 16.66
CA ASN A 2 20.67 42.40 15.55
C ASN A 2 21.23 42.32 14.10
N ARG A 3 22.49 42.65 13.85
CA ARG A 3 23.08 42.60 12.50
C ARG A 3 23.43 41.16 12.03
N LEU A 4 23.83 40.29 12.93
CA LEU A 4 24.12 38.88 12.60
C LEU A 4 22.85 38.07 12.35
N ALA A 5 21.81 38.29 13.12
CA ALA A 5 20.50 37.67 12.91
C ALA A 5 19.89 38.05 11.55
N ASN A 6 19.97 39.35 11.17
CA ASN A 6 19.48 39.83 9.87
C ASN A 6 20.26 39.29 8.67
N SER A 7 21.57 39.06 8.78
CA SER A 7 22.36 38.46 7.68
C SER A 7 22.07 36.98 7.47
N SER A 8 21.86 36.23 8.55
CA SER A 8 21.50 34.81 8.51
C SER A 8 20.08 34.62 7.97
N VAL A 9 19.13 35.45 8.35
CA VAL A 9 17.75 35.42 7.83
C VAL A 9 17.72 35.77 6.33
N LYS A 10 18.47 36.82 5.90
CA LYS A 10 18.61 37.13 4.45
C LYS A 10 19.27 36.03 3.64
N LYS A 11 20.29 35.37 4.20
CA LYS A 11 20.97 34.24 3.53
C LYS A 11 20.08 32.99 3.45
N MET A 12 19.23 32.75 4.44
CA MET A 12 18.19 31.72 4.42
C MET A 12 17.05 32.04 3.45
N GLN A 13 16.63 33.29 3.34
CA GLN A 13 15.61 33.72 2.39
C GLN A 13 16.03 33.53 0.91
N SER A 14 17.33 33.54 0.62
CA SER A 14 17.85 33.30 -0.74
C SER A 14 17.99 31.82 -1.10
N SER A 15 17.85 30.89 -0.14
CA SER A 15 17.96 29.46 -0.41
C SER A 15 16.66 28.93 -1.00
N GLY A 16 16.74 28.15 -2.08
CA GLY A 16 15.56 27.52 -2.71
C GLY A 16 14.73 26.66 -1.74
N LYS A 17 15.34 26.18 -0.65
CA LYS A 17 14.66 25.45 0.43
C LYS A 17 13.71 26.36 1.24
N MET A 18 14.12 27.60 1.52
CA MET A 18 13.27 28.55 2.26
C MET A 18 12.07 28.99 1.41
N LYS A 19 12.28 29.25 0.10
CA LYS A 19 11.17 29.55 -0.82
C LYS A 19 10.15 28.44 -0.87
N LYS A 20 10.60 27.17 -0.93
CA LYS A 20 9.71 25.99 -0.89
C LYS A 20 8.94 25.89 0.43
N LEU A 21 9.58 26.18 1.57
CA LEU A 21 8.92 26.15 2.87
C LEU A 21 7.85 27.25 2.99
N ILE A 22 8.15 28.46 2.51
CA ILE A 22 7.19 29.59 2.51
C ILE A 22 6.00 29.25 1.60
N ALA A 23 6.24 28.74 0.38
CA ALA A 23 5.18 28.33 -0.54
C ALA A 23 4.28 27.25 0.11
N MET A 24 4.89 26.24 0.74
CA MET A 24 4.14 25.22 1.46
C MET A 24 3.30 25.80 2.61
N LEU A 25 3.84 26.74 3.39
CA LEU A 25 3.08 27.41 4.46
C LEU A 25 1.88 28.20 3.93
N GLU A 26 2.04 28.88 2.80
CA GLU A 26 0.94 29.62 2.18
C GLU A 26 -0.16 28.68 1.67
N GLU A 27 0.20 27.51 1.09
CA GLU A 27 -0.78 26.50 0.71
C GLU A 27 -1.57 25.98 1.92
N TYR A 28 -0.88 25.67 3.03
CA TYR A 28 -1.56 25.26 4.26
C TYR A 28 -2.50 26.33 4.81
N LYS A 29 -2.12 27.62 4.75
CA LYS A 29 -2.98 28.73 5.20
C LYS A 29 -4.25 28.90 4.34
N ARG A 30 -4.17 28.58 3.06
CA ARG A 30 -5.30 28.68 2.11
C ARG A 30 -6.24 27.50 2.17
N ALA A 31 -5.73 26.34 2.62
CA ALA A 31 -6.49 25.11 2.66
C ALA A 31 -7.45 25.09 3.85
N ASP A 32 -8.69 24.70 3.62
CA ASP A 32 -9.66 24.42 4.69
C ASP A 32 -9.38 23.08 5.36
N LEU A 33 -8.91 22.11 4.60
CA LEU A 33 -8.70 20.73 5.04
C LEU A 33 -7.47 20.12 4.36
N MET A 34 -6.61 19.48 5.15
CA MET A 34 -5.53 18.61 4.68
C MET A 34 -5.91 17.15 4.84
N LEU A 35 -5.90 16.40 3.74
CA LEU A 35 -6.06 14.95 3.72
C LEU A 35 -4.70 14.28 3.56
N ASP A 36 -4.25 13.53 4.55
CA ASP A 36 -3.02 12.73 4.42
C ASP A 36 -3.37 11.34 3.87
N ILE A 37 -2.84 11.03 2.69
CA ILE A 37 -3.04 9.76 1.97
C ILE A 37 -1.75 8.96 1.87
N SER A 38 -0.79 9.16 2.78
CA SER A 38 0.56 8.57 2.70
C SER A 38 0.58 7.03 2.70
N GLY A 39 -0.48 6.39 3.12
CA GLY A 39 -0.64 4.93 3.13
C GLY A 39 0.21 4.21 4.19
N TYR A 40 1.49 4.51 4.36
CA TYR A 40 2.37 3.94 5.38
C TYR A 40 3.62 4.80 5.57
N GLU A 41 3.51 5.87 6.34
CA GLU A 41 4.66 6.77 6.62
C GLU A 41 4.94 6.89 8.14
N LEU A 42 3.91 6.84 8.98
CA LEU A 42 4.07 6.98 10.42
C LEU A 42 4.39 5.63 11.08
N CYS A 43 5.65 5.23 11.01
CA CYS A 43 6.16 4.00 11.61
C CYS A 43 7.66 4.09 11.90
N SER A 44 8.16 3.29 12.87
CA SER A 44 9.58 3.24 13.21
C SER A 44 10.45 2.51 12.16
N LYS A 45 9.85 1.62 11.34
CA LYS A 45 10.57 0.87 10.30
C LYS A 45 11.18 1.76 9.22
N LEU A 46 10.60 2.93 8.98
CA LEU A 46 11.13 3.93 8.04
C LEU A 46 12.15 4.87 8.70
N GLY A 47 12.35 4.76 10.01
CA GLY A 47 13.30 5.57 10.76
C GLY A 47 12.71 6.85 11.37
N ASN A 48 13.57 7.60 12.02
CA ASN A 48 13.18 8.80 12.79
C ASN A 48 12.78 9.98 11.88
N TYR A 49 13.53 10.20 10.81
CA TYR A 49 13.34 11.35 9.94
C TYR A 49 11.97 11.34 9.22
N PRO A 50 11.53 10.25 8.57
CA PRO A 50 10.17 10.19 8.01
C PRO A 50 9.08 10.44 9.05
N THR A 51 9.20 9.87 10.25
CA THR A 51 8.26 10.13 11.35
C THR A 51 8.20 11.62 11.72
N LEU A 52 9.34 12.27 11.89
CA LEU A 52 9.38 13.71 12.23
C LEU A 52 8.80 14.56 11.10
N ARG A 53 9.09 14.23 9.84
CA ARG A 53 8.51 14.89 8.67
C ARG A 53 6.99 14.72 8.62
N TYR A 54 6.49 13.53 8.93
CA TYR A 54 5.05 13.26 9.00
C TYR A 54 4.37 14.14 10.08
N LEU A 55 4.94 14.15 11.28
CA LEU A 55 4.42 14.97 12.39
C LEU A 55 4.51 16.46 12.11
N PHE A 56 5.50 16.89 11.33
CA PHE A 56 5.64 18.29 10.92
C PHE A 56 4.48 18.74 10.03
N LYS A 57 3.98 17.90 9.10
CA LYS A 57 2.78 18.20 8.30
C LYS A 57 1.59 18.50 9.21
N ILE A 58 1.36 17.68 10.24
CA ILE A 58 0.27 17.89 11.21
C ILE A 58 0.51 19.15 12.07
N ALA A 59 1.77 19.41 12.43
CA ALA A 59 2.13 20.63 13.14
C ALA A 59 1.82 21.89 12.32
N LEU A 60 2.09 21.85 11.02
CA LEU A 60 1.74 22.95 10.10
C LEU A 60 0.23 23.20 10.08
N CYS A 61 -0.58 22.15 9.91
CA CYS A 61 -2.03 22.26 9.98
C CYS A 61 -2.49 22.96 11.27
N LYS A 62 -1.91 22.53 12.40
CA LYS A 62 -2.25 23.13 13.71
C LYS A 62 -1.85 24.62 13.80
N TRP A 63 -0.69 25.01 13.25
CA TRP A 63 -0.21 26.40 13.27
C TRP A 63 -1.01 27.29 12.32
N THR A 64 -1.41 26.79 11.17
CA THR A 64 -2.21 27.52 10.19
C THR A 64 -3.71 27.47 10.48
N LYS A 65 -4.14 26.67 11.46
CA LYS A 65 -5.54 26.37 11.80
C LYS A 65 -6.29 25.63 10.68
N THR A 66 -5.56 24.97 9.79
CA THR A 66 -6.11 24.12 8.74
C THR A 66 -6.59 22.80 9.35
N GLU A 67 -7.81 22.39 9.07
CA GLU A 67 -8.28 21.07 9.51
C GLU A 67 -7.42 19.95 8.92
N ALA A 68 -7.33 18.82 9.62
CA ALA A 68 -6.56 17.68 9.15
C ALA A 68 -7.32 16.37 9.37
N ALA A 69 -7.23 15.47 8.40
CA ALA A 69 -7.66 14.09 8.53
C ALA A 69 -6.61 13.13 7.96
N LEU A 70 -6.33 12.07 8.69
CA LEU A 70 -5.43 11.01 8.24
C LEU A 70 -6.29 9.91 7.64
N MET A 71 -6.24 9.80 6.31
CA MET A 71 -7.06 8.86 5.55
C MET A 71 -6.57 7.42 5.78
N PRO A 72 -7.33 6.38 5.38
CA PRO A 72 -6.99 4.99 5.68
C PRO A 72 -5.56 4.62 5.34
N GLN A 73 -4.77 4.33 6.37
CA GLN A 73 -3.35 4.01 6.26
C GLN A 73 -2.90 3.07 7.39
N SER A 74 -1.76 2.43 7.20
CA SER A 74 -1.12 1.62 8.23
C SER A 74 -0.31 2.50 9.19
N PHE A 75 -0.41 2.23 10.50
CA PHE A 75 0.36 2.91 11.53
C PHE A 75 1.22 1.93 12.33
N GLY A 76 2.43 2.39 12.73
CA GLY A 76 3.34 1.57 13.53
C GLY A 76 4.10 0.49 12.74
N PRO A 77 4.92 -0.33 13.41
CA PRO A 77 5.20 -0.27 14.85
C PRO A 77 5.87 1.04 15.27
N PHE A 78 5.81 1.33 16.59
CA PHE A 78 6.40 2.55 17.17
C PHE A 78 7.59 2.22 18.09
N SER A 79 8.47 1.32 17.63
CA SER A 79 9.67 0.87 18.33
C SER A 79 10.87 1.72 17.88
N TYR A 80 10.99 2.92 18.43
CA TYR A 80 12.13 3.81 18.18
C TYR A 80 13.25 3.54 19.17
N ASP A 81 14.49 3.71 18.73
CA ASP A 81 15.69 3.44 19.54
C ASP A 81 16.33 4.73 20.07
N GLY A 82 17.25 4.58 21.03
CA GLY A 82 18.02 5.67 21.61
C GLY A 82 17.20 6.69 22.39
N LYS A 83 17.82 7.79 22.79
CA LYS A 83 17.17 8.87 23.58
C LYS A 83 16.09 9.62 22.79
N ILE A 84 16.18 9.65 21.46
CA ILE A 84 15.23 10.33 20.59
C ILE A 84 13.81 9.70 20.65
N LYS A 85 13.70 8.43 21.06
CA LYS A 85 12.41 7.75 21.21
C LYS A 85 11.45 8.49 22.14
N TYR A 86 11.95 9.11 23.19
CA TYR A 86 11.12 9.87 24.15
C TYR A 86 10.55 11.11 23.51
N ILE A 87 11.38 11.82 22.73
CA ILE A 87 10.97 13.05 22.01
C ILE A 87 9.93 12.68 20.95
N ILE A 88 10.18 11.64 20.13
CA ILE A 88 9.24 11.20 19.10
C ILE A 88 7.89 10.79 19.72
N ARG A 89 7.89 10.01 20.79
CA ARG A 89 6.66 9.62 21.50
C ARG A 89 5.88 10.82 22.01
N LEU A 90 6.58 11.81 22.55
CA LEU A 90 5.95 13.05 23.02
C LEU A 90 5.33 13.84 21.87
N LEU A 91 6.04 13.95 20.74
CA LEU A 91 5.55 14.63 19.54
C LEU A 91 4.35 13.90 18.93
N ILE A 92 4.38 12.56 18.85
CA ILE A 92 3.25 11.74 18.41
C ILE A 92 2.02 12.05 19.28
N ARG A 93 2.14 11.97 20.61
CA ARG A 93 1.05 12.29 21.55
C ARG A 93 0.55 13.73 21.44
N LYS A 94 1.45 14.67 21.14
CA LYS A 94 1.11 16.10 21.01
C LYS A 94 0.35 16.39 19.73
N TYR A 95 0.77 15.80 18.61
CA TYR A 95 0.26 16.18 17.30
C TYR A 95 -0.88 15.29 16.83
N LEU A 96 -0.91 13.99 17.13
CA LEU A 96 -1.98 13.11 16.66
C LEU A 96 -3.35 13.32 17.35
N LYS A 97 -3.42 14.15 18.36
CA LYS A 97 -4.71 14.60 18.90
C LYS A 97 -5.35 15.73 18.07
N TYR A 98 -4.62 16.31 17.11
CA TYR A 98 -5.10 17.43 16.30
C TYR A 98 -6.02 16.99 15.15
N PRO A 99 -5.69 15.94 14.33
CA PRO A 99 -6.55 15.54 13.26
C PRO A 99 -7.97 15.20 13.71
N LEU A 100 -8.96 15.54 12.91
CA LEU A 100 -10.37 15.24 13.12
C LEU A 100 -10.58 13.73 13.31
N VAL A 101 -9.81 12.96 12.55
CA VAL A 101 -9.82 11.49 12.58
C VAL A 101 -8.49 10.94 12.03
N CYS A 102 -8.09 9.79 12.57
CA CYS A 102 -7.00 8.97 12.07
C CYS A 102 -7.59 7.62 11.68
N PHE A 103 -7.78 7.38 10.39
CA PHE A 103 -8.28 6.09 9.90
C PHE A 103 -7.14 5.08 9.80
N ALA A 104 -7.22 4.00 10.57
CA ALA A 104 -6.31 2.88 10.51
C ALA A 104 -6.89 1.79 9.60
N ARG A 105 -6.10 1.27 8.65
CA ARG A 105 -6.54 0.20 7.73
C ARG A 105 -6.66 -1.15 8.41
N GLU A 106 -5.86 -1.38 9.46
CA GLU A 106 -5.76 -2.65 10.16
C GLU A 106 -6.09 -2.47 11.66
N LYS A 107 -6.65 -3.52 12.27
CA LYS A 107 -6.91 -3.55 13.72
C LYS A 107 -5.63 -3.33 14.52
N LYS A 108 -4.56 -4.01 14.12
CA LYS A 108 -3.25 -3.87 14.76
C LYS A 108 -2.72 -2.43 14.71
N SER A 109 -2.84 -1.76 13.56
CA SER A 109 -2.47 -0.34 13.41
C SER A 109 -3.28 0.56 14.34
N ALA A 110 -4.58 0.33 14.46
CA ALA A 110 -5.44 1.09 15.36
C ALA A 110 -5.06 0.90 16.83
N GLU A 111 -4.77 -0.33 17.24
CA GLU A 111 -4.32 -0.65 18.60
C GLU A 111 -2.98 0.02 18.92
N ASP A 112 -2.00 -0.11 18.03
CA ASP A 112 -0.67 0.48 18.23
C ASP A 112 -0.75 2.01 18.29
N LEU A 113 -1.60 2.62 17.47
CA LEU A 113 -1.82 4.07 17.49
C LEU A 113 -2.51 4.51 18.77
N LYS A 114 -3.54 3.80 19.24
CA LYS A 114 -4.21 4.08 20.54
C LYS A 114 -3.27 3.94 21.72
N LYS A 115 -2.35 2.95 21.72
CA LYS A 115 -1.35 2.76 22.77
C LYS A 115 -0.37 3.93 22.87
N ILE A 116 0.14 4.43 21.73
CA ILE A 116 1.12 5.52 21.74
C ILE A 116 0.48 6.89 21.87
N ALA A 117 -0.72 7.11 21.31
CA ALA A 117 -1.47 8.35 21.31
C ALA A 117 -2.92 8.16 21.79
N PRO A 118 -3.17 7.91 23.10
CA PRO A 118 -4.50 7.57 23.61
C PRO A 118 -5.58 8.64 23.38
N LYS A 119 -5.16 9.91 23.14
CA LYS A 119 -6.06 11.04 22.86
C LYS A 119 -6.28 11.28 21.36
N ALA A 120 -5.69 10.45 20.49
CA ALA A 120 -5.95 10.50 19.06
C ALA A 120 -7.33 9.91 18.74
N ASN A 121 -8.01 10.52 17.79
CA ASN A 121 -9.32 10.05 17.36
C ASN A 121 -9.14 8.95 16.29
N VAL A 122 -8.99 7.72 16.74
CA VAL A 122 -8.65 6.56 15.88
C VAL A 122 -9.91 5.78 15.53
N GLN A 123 -10.11 5.56 14.23
CA GLN A 123 -11.14 4.67 13.69
C GLN A 123 -10.52 3.65 12.75
N ILE A 124 -11.15 2.48 12.64
CA ILE A 124 -10.78 1.46 11.65
C ILE A 124 -11.59 1.75 10.38
N SER A 125 -10.93 1.72 9.24
CA SER A 125 -11.56 1.85 7.93
C SER A 125 -10.72 1.11 6.90
N SER A 126 -11.35 0.41 5.97
CA SER A 126 -10.66 -0.30 4.90
C SER A 126 -9.86 0.65 4.00
N ASP A 127 -8.99 0.10 3.15
CA ASP A 127 -8.22 0.89 2.18
C ASP A 127 -9.15 1.72 1.28
N LEU A 128 -8.78 2.97 1.01
CA LEU A 128 -9.56 3.90 0.17
C LEU A 128 -9.90 3.34 -1.21
N VAL A 129 -8.97 2.57 -1.78
CA VAL A 129 -9.15 1.99 -3.12
C VAL A 129 -10.28 0.96 -3.11
N LEU A 130 -10.47 0.23 -2.00
CA LEU A 130 -11.55 -0.76 -1.87
C LEU A 130 -12.91 -0.11 -1.64
N GLN A 131 -12.97 1.04 -0.98
CA GLN A 131 -14.23 1.70 -0.63
C GLN A 131 -14.93 2.36 -1.81
N ASN A 132 -14.23 2.60 -2.92
CA ASN A 132 -14.75 3.43 -3.99
C ASN A 132 -15.01 2.64 -5.28
N SER A 133 -16.29 2.42 -5.60
CA SER A 133 -16.73 1.84 -6.87
C SER A 133 -16.79 2.85 -8.03
N ARG A 134 -16.91 4.16 -7.76
CA ARG A 134 -17.25 5.17 -8.78
C ARG A 134 -16.06 5.83 -9.48
N ILE A 135 -14.88 5.92 -8.82
CA ILE A 135 -13.71 6.61 -9.43
C ILE A 135 -13.32 5.97 -10.76
N PHE A 136 -13.58 4.69 -10.95
CA PHE A 136 -13.17 3.93 -12.12
C PHE A 136 -14.14 4.00 -13.29
N GLU A 137 -15.41 4.32 -13.07
CA GLU A 137 -16.31 4.60 -14.19
C GLU A 137 -15.87 5.85 -14.95
N ALA A 138 -15.44 6.89 -14.24
CA ALA A 138 -14.89 8.11 -14.86
C ALA A 138 -13.53 7.90 -15.53
N ALA A 139 -12.79 6.85 -15.15
CA ALA A 139 -11.47 6.56 -15.68
C ALA A 139 -11.47 5.47 -16.77
N LYS A 140 -12.60 4.88 -17.11
CA LYS A 140 -12.70 3.86 -18.17
C LYS A 140 -12.14 4.34 -19.51
N ASP A 141 -12.29 5.62 -19.83
CA ASP A 141 -11.80 6.21 -21.08
C ASP A 141 -10.27 6.31 -21.16
N PHE A 142 -9.59 6.25 -20.01
CA PHE A 142 -8.11 6.22 -19.96
C PHE A 142 -7.52 4.82 -20.17
N PHE A 143 -8.35 3.77 -20.25
CA PHE A 143 -7.90 2.36 -20.24
C PHE A 143 -7.93 1.68 -21.60
N GLN A 144 -8.51 2.31 -22.61
CA GLN A 144 -8.69 1.67 -23.91
C GLN A 144 -7.40 1.46 -24.71
N ASP A 145 -6.27 2.02 -24.28
CA ASP A 145 -5.03 2.04 -25.07
C ASP A 145 -3.92 1.04 -24.67
N SER A 146 -4.14 0.16 -23.70
CA SER A 146 -3.15 -0.90 -23.53
C SER A 146 -3.40 -2.02 -24.55
N ASN A 147 -2.61 -2.04 -25.64
CA ASN A 147 -2.57 -3.12 -26.63
C ASN A 147 -2.09 -4.49 -26.06
N ILE A 148 -2.05 -4.62 -24.73
CA ILE A 148 -1.60 -5.83 -24.04
C ILE A 148 -2.73 -6.85 -24.06
N LYS A 149 -2.59 -7.87 -24.91
CA LYS A 149 -3.51 -9.01 -24.96
C LYS A 149 -3.00 -10.11 -24.01
N ILE A 150 -3.74 -10.37 -22.95
CA ILE A 150 -3.49 -11.51 -22.07
C ILE A 150 -4.20 -12.73 -22.65
N LYS A 151 -3.49 -13.85 -22.71
CA LYS A 151 -4.07 -15.14 -23.13
C LYS A 151 -5.02 -15.67 -22.05
N ASN A 152 -5.99 -16.48 -22.42
CA ASN A 152 -6.80 -17.22 -21.46
C ASN A 152 -5.91 -18.15 -20.61
N GLU A 153 -6.43 -18.63 -19.50
CA GLU A 153 -5.71 -19.50 -18.56
C GLU A 153 -4.36 -18.91 -18.15
N SER A 154 -4.41 -17.72 -17.60
CA SER A 154 -3.22 -16.93 -17.24
C SER A 154 -3.23 -16.54 -15.78
N VAL A 155 -2.03 -16.49 -15.20
CA VAL A 155 -1.76 -16.05 -13.84
C VAL A 155 -0.78 -14.87 -13.87
N GLY A 156 -1.11 -13.81 -13.15
CA GLY A 156 -0.21 -12.69 -12.93
C GLY A 156 0.72 -12.92 -11.75
N LEU A 157 2.03 -12.73 -11.91
CA LEU A 157 3.01 -12.76 -10.83
C LEU A 157 3.60 -11.39 -10.60
N VAL A 158 3.23 -10.75 -9.49
CA VAL A 158 3.74 -9.43 -9.08
C VAL A 158 4.86 -9.61 -8.07
N VAL A 159 6.09 -9.37 -8.52
CA VAL A 159 7.30 -9.51 -7.70
C VAL A 159 7.52 -8.30 -6.79
N ASN A 160 8.46 -8.41 -5.82
CA ASN A 160 8.81 -7.31 -4.95
C ASN A 160 10.27 -7.39 -4.51
N ARG A 161 11.09 -6.42 -4.90
CA ARG A 161 12.51 -6.31 -4.54
C ARG A 161 12.75 -6.35 -3.03
N ARG A 162 11.83 -5.82 -2.21
CA ARG A 162 11.98 -5.82 -0.76
C ARG A 162 12.06 -7.22 -0.15
N LEU A 163 11.51 -8.23 -0.80
CA LEU A 163 11.65 -9.62 -0.34
C LEU A 163 13.11 -10.09 -0.46
N TYR A 164 13.81 -9.73 -1.54
CA TYR A 164 15.23 -10.02 -1.71
C TYR A 164 16.07 -9.35 -0.62
N GLU A 165 15.79 -8.08 -0.33
CA GLU A 165 16.48 -7.31 0.70
C GLU A 165 16.25 -7.90 2.12
N GLN A 166 15.09 -8.46 2.37
CA GLN A 166 14.69 -8.95 3.70
C GLN A 166 15.11 -10.41 3.94
N TYR A 167 15.02 -11.27 2.93
CA TYR A 167 15.16 -12.71 3.10
C TYR A 167 16.32 -13.33 2.30
N GLY A 168 17.04 -12.53 1.52
CA GLY A 168 18.12 -12.97 0.66
C GLY A 168 17.69 -13.27 -0.76
N HIS A 169 18.60 -12.98 -1.70
CA HIS A 169 18.35 -13.06 -3.14
C HIS A 169 17.98 -14.48 -3.59
N ASP A 170 18.89 -15.45 -3.39
CA ASP A 170 18.76 -16.83 -3.89
C ASP A 170 17.55 -17.54 -3.30
N ARG A 171 17.29 -17.29 -2.02
CA ARG A 171 16.14 -17.86 -1.32
C ARG A 171 14.82 -17.44 -1.94
N ILE A 172 14.66 -16.15 -2.25
CA ILE A 172 13.41 -15.64 -2.81
C ILE A 172 13.31 -15.97 -4.30
N LEU A 173 14.42 -15.93 -5.04
CA LEU A 173 14.43 -16.35 -6.44
C LEU A 173 13.98 -17.82 -6.56
N SER A 174 14.49 -18.72 -5.71
CA SER A 174 14.06 -20.13 -5.71
C SER A 174 12.54 -20.27 -5.47
N LYS A 175 11.95 -19.46 -4.57
CA LYS A 175 10.50 -19.46 -4.34
C LYS A 175 9.71 -19.00 -5.58
N TYR A 176 10.17 -17.96 -6.27
CA TYR A 176 9.55 -17.53 -7.52
C TYR A 176 9.64 -18.63 -8.61
N ILE A 177 10.75 -19.34 -8.68
CA ILE A 177 10.93 -20.46 -9.62
C ILE A 177 9.91 -21.59 -9.31
N VAL A 178 9.76 -21.96 -8.03
CA VAL A 178 8.75 -22.95 -7.60
C VAL A 178 7.34 -22.49 -8.00
N ILE A 179 6.99 -21.24 -7.76
CA ILE A 179 5.69 -20.67 -8.12
C ILE A 179 5.45 -20.78 -9.63
N VAL A 180 6.42 -20.36 -10.44
CA VAL A 180 6.29 -20.39 -11.91
C VAL A 180 6.15 -21.82 -12.41
N ASN A 181 6.97 -22.77 -11.93
CA ASN A 181 6.88 -24.19 -12.30
C ASN A 181 5.51 -24.77 -11.97
N THR A 182 5.00 -24.52 -10.75
CA THR A 182 3.68 -25.02 -10.32
C THR A 182 2.57 -24.51 -11.23
N ILE A 183 2.61 -23.24 -11.64
CA ILE A 183 1.60 -22.66 -12.54
C ILE A 183 1.72 -23.28 -13.95
N LEU A 184 2.95 -23.48 -14.44
CA LEU A 184 3.20 -24.09 -15.75
C LEU A 184 2.73 -25.56 -15.82
N GLU A 185 2.84 -26.33 -14.73
CA GLU A 185 2.33 -27.69 -14.60
C GLU A 185 0.80 -27.75 -14.75
N LYS A 186 0.09 -26.70 -14.35
CA LYS A 186 -1.36 -26.52 -14.58
C LYS A 186 -1.70 -26.06 -16.01
N LYS A 187 -0.71 -26.06 -16.93
CA LYS A 187 -0.82 -25.65 -18.34
C LYS A 187 -1.20 -24.17 -18.53
N LYS A 188 -1.03 -23.33 -17.50
CA LYS A 188 -1.34 -21.91 -17.54
C LYS A 188 -0.15 -21.06 -18.03
N ASN A 189 -0.45 -19.86 -18.50
CA ASN A 189 0.56 -18.85 -18.82
C ASN A 189 0.90 -18.03 -17.55
N VAL A 190 2.14 -17.59 -17.44
CA VAL A 190 2.62 -16.74 -16.34
C VAL A 190 3.02 -15.39 -16.91
N TYR A 191 2.40 -14.33 -16.40
CA TYR A 191 2.78 -12.96 -16.73
C TYR A 191 3.50 -12.32 -15.55
N LEU A 192 4.79 -12.01 -15.72
CA LEU A 192 5.61 -11.31 -14.74
C LEU A 192 5.30 -9.82 -14.81
N LEU A 193 4.75 -9.27 -13.73
CA LEU A 193 4.23 -7.91 -13.68
C LEU A 193 5.15 -7.01 -12.86
N CYS A 194 5.60 -5.91 -13.47
CA CYS A 194 6.39 -4.88 -12.81
C CYS A 194 5.47 -3.83 -12.17
N HIS A 195 5.46 -3.77 -10.85
CA HIS A 195 4.69 -2.74 -10.11
C HIS A 195 5.54 -1.50 -9.79
N ALA A 196 6.85 -1.63 -9.82
CA ALA A 196 7.83 -0.57 -9.66
C ALA A 196 9.01 -0.82 -10.60
N THR A 197 9.72 0.23 -11.00
CA THR A 197 10.89 0.14 -11.90
C THR A 197 11.97 -0.83 -11.40
N ASP A 198 12.17 -0.89 -10.09
CA ASP A 198 13.14 -1.79 -9.45
C ASP A 198 12.76 -3.28 -9.56
N ASP A 199 11.51 -3.60 -9.86
CA ASP A 199 11.03 -4.99 -9.97
C ASP A 199 11.38 -5.63 -11.32
N LEU A 200 11.69 -4.82 -12.34
CA LEU A 200 11.99 -5.33 -13.68
C LEU A 200 13.22 -6.26 -13.71
N ASN A 201 14.24 -5.95 -12.91
CA ASN A 201 15.42 -6.80 -12.81
C ASN A 201 15.06 -8.20 -12.32
N ILE A 202 14.17 -8.29 -11.33
CA ILE A 202 13.70 -9.57 -10.78
C ILE A 202 12.90 -10.34 -11.84
N CYS A 203 12.02 -9.67 -12.57
CA CYS A 203 11.28 -10.28 -13.67
C CYS A 203 12.25 -10.86 -14.73
N ASN A 204 13.31 -10.13 -15.06
CA ASN A 204 14.32 -10.59 -16.01
C ASN A 204 15.12 -11.78 -15.47
N GLU A 205 15.44 -11.80 -14.18
CA GLU A 205 16.13 -12.94 -13.53
C GLU A 205 15.26 -14.20 -13.58
N ILE A 206 13.99 -14.09 -13.19
CA ILE A 206 13.04 -15.21 -13.28
C ILE A 206 12.94 -15.69 -14.73
N LYS A 207 12.78 -14.78 -15.71
CA LYS A 207 12.66 -15.16 -17.13
C LYS A 207 13.91 -15.89 -17.66
N LYS A 208 15.11 -15.58 -17.15
CA LYS A 208 16.35 -16.29 -17.53
C LYS A 208 16.29 -17.77 -17.21
N GLU A 209 15.65 -18.16 -16.09
CA GLU A 209 15.46 -19.57 -15.73
C GLU A 209 14.48 -20.28 -16.69
N PHE A 210 13.62 -19.53 -17.37
CA PHE A 210 12.59 -20.02 -18.27
C PHE A 210 12.80 -19.52 -19.73
N LYS A 211 14.05 -19.47 -20.20
CA LYS A 211 14.42 -18.90 -21.53
C LYS A 211 13.58 -19.47 -22.67
N ASN A 212 13.41 -20.78 -22.69
CA ASN A 212 12.74 -21.51 -23.76
C ASN A 212 11.24 -21.70 -23.53
N GLU A 213 10.72 -21.23 -22.38
CA GLU A 213 9.30 -21.35 -22.05
C GLU A 213 8.55 -20.10 -22.52
N HIS A 214 7.80 -20.25 -23.61
CA HIS A 214 7.03 -19.15 -24.22
C HIS A 214 5.78 -18.75 -23.43
N ARG A 215 5.36 -19.58 -22.46
CA ARG A 215 4.25 -19.24 -21.57
C ARG A 215 4.65 -18.32 -20.41
N VAL A 216 5.94 -18.10 -20.18
CA VAL A 216 6.43 -17.10 -19.21
C VAL A 216 6.74 -15.81 -19.94
N VAL A 217 5.94 -14.77 -19.71
CA VAL A 217 5.98 -13.49 -20.41
C VAL A 217 6.26 -12.37 -19.42
N ILE A 218 7.17 -11.45 -19.76
CA ILE A 218 7.37 -10.22 -18.96
C ILE A 218 6.53 -9.10 -19.58
N LEU A 219 5.77 -8.40 -18.74
CA LEU A 219 5.20 -7.11 -19.10
C LEU A 219 6.17 -6.02 -18.62
N ASN A 220 6.93 -5.47 -19.57
CA ASN A 220 8.03 -4.54 -19.31
C ASN A 220 7.58 -3.14 -18.89
N GLU A 221 6.30 -2.84 -19.02
CA GLU A 221 5.77 -1.52 -18.70
C GLU A 221 5.42 -1.42 -17.21
N VAL A 222 5.86 -0.32 -16.58
CA VAL A 222 5.35 0.05 -15.26
C VAL A 222 3.96 0.65 -15.46
N LEU A 223 2.95 -0.14 -15.15
CA LEU A 223 1.56 0.24 -15.35
C LEU A 223 1.12 1.29 -14.32
N SER A 224 0.32 2.26 -14.75
CA SER A 224 -0.45 3.08 -13.82
C SER A 224 -1.40 2.18 -12.98
N CYS A 225 -1.84 2.67 -11.83
CA CYS A 225 -2.80 1.91 -11.01
C CYS A 225 -4.07 1.53 -11.80
N PHE A 226 -4.49 2.37 -12.69
CA PHE A 226 -5.62 2.16 -13.57
C PHE A 226 -5.34 1.07 -14.61
N ALA A 227 -4.25 1.21 -15.37
CA ALA A 227 -3.86 0.21 -16.35
C ALA A 227 -3.68 -1.18 -15.70
N PHE A 228 -3.11 -1.23 -14.48
CA PHE A 228 -3.00 -2.46 -13.71
C PHE A 228 -4.39 -3.06 -13.38
N GLU A 229 -5.35 -2.25 -12.94
CA GLU A 229 -6.71 -2.70 -12.66
C GLU A 229 -7.43 -3.25 -13.89
N SER A 230 -7.28 -2.59 -15.04
CA SER A 230 -7.82 -3.10 -16.29
C SER A 230 -7.16 -4.42 -16.71
N LEU A 231 -5.84 -4.52 -16.51
CA LEU A 231 -5.08 -5.72 -16.85
C LEU A 231 -5.43 -6.92 -15.96
N VAL A 232 -5.56 -6.70 -14.65
CA VAL A 232 -5.73 -7.78 -13.67
C VAL A 232 -6.99 -8.59 -13.89
N LYS A 233 -8.03 -8.02 -14.49
CA LYS A 233 -9.28 -8.70 -14.87
C LYS A 233 -9.11 -9.87 -15.82
N ASN A 234 -7.98 -9.91 -16.54
CA ASN A 234 -7.72 -10.93 -17.53
C ASN A 234 -7.00 -12.17 -16.94
N PHE A 235 -6.70 -12.17 -15.64
CA PHE A 235 -6.08 -13.31 -14.98
C PHE A 235 -7.11 -14.14 -14.22
N ASP A 236 -6.88 -15.45 -14.15
CA ASP A 236 -7.67 -16.35 -13.31
C ASP A 236 -7.46 -16.04 -11.83
N TYR A 237 -6.22 -15.71 -11.47
CA TYR A 237 -5.80 -15.21 -10.17
C TYR A 237 -4.43 -14.54 -10.29
N ILE A 238 -3.98 -13.87 -9.24
CA ILE A 238 -2.61 -13.36 -9.17
C ILE A 238 -1.85 -13.95 -7.98
N VAL A 239 -0.52 -14.00 -8.09
CA VAL A 239 0.40 -14.21 -6.97
C VAL A 239 1.12 -12.90 -6.74
N ALA A 240 0.98 -12.27 -5.58
CA ALA A 240 1.46 -10.91 -5.40
C ALA A 240 2.22 -10.70 -4.08
N ALA A 241 3.38 -10.05 -4.21
CA ALA A 241 4.21 -9.60 -3.09
C ALA A 241 4.04 -8.10 -2.79
N ARG A 242 3.20 -7.38 -3.52
CA ARG A 242 2.93 -5.95 -3.35
C ARG A 242 1.52 -5.71 -2.84
N TYR A 243 1.39 -4.98 -1.72
CA TYR A 243 0.12 -4.73 -1.05
C TYR A 243 -0.95 -4.14 -1.98
N HIS A 244 -0.62 -3.06 -2.72
CA HIS A 244 -1.60 -2.42 -3.59
C HIS A 244 -1.97 -3.27 -4.82
N SER A 245 -1.09 -4.16 -5.28
CA SER A 245 -1.48 -5.12 -6.33
C SER A 245 -2.59 -6.05 -5.86
N ILE A 246 -2.56 -6.47 -4.59
CA ILE A 246 -3.62 -7.28 -3.97
C ILE A 246 -4.90 -6.45 -3.81
N VAL A 247 -4.78 -5.19 -3.37
CA VAL A 247 -5.92 -4.28 -3.22
C VAL A 247 -6.65 -4.08 -4.55
N HIS A 248 -5.91 -3.78 -5.63
CA HIS A 248 -6.47 -3.60 -6.97
C HIS A 248 -7.06 -4.90 -7.53
N SER A 249 -6.44 -6.05 -7.24
CA SER A 249 -6.96 -7.36 -7.62
C SER A 249 -8.32 -7.62 -6.96
N TYR A 250 -8.40 -7.43 -5.66
CA TYR A 250 -9.66 -7.61 -4.91
C TYR A 250 -10.75 -6.64 -5.31
N LYS A 251 -10.39 -5.41 -5.70
CA LYS A 251 -11.36 -4.47 -6.24
C LYS A 251 -12.04 -4.97 -7.51
N GLU A 252 -11.32 -5.72 -8.33
CA GLU A 252 -11.83 -6.38 -9.54
C GLU A 252 -12.34 -7.80 -9.27
N CYS A 253 -12.45 -8.20 -8.00
CA CYS A 253 -12.83 -9.53 -7.54
C CYS A 253 -11.89 -10.65 -7.98
N ILE A 254 -10.66 -10.35 -8.40
CA ILE A 254 -9.67 -11.36 -8.81
C ILE A 254 -8.97 -11.92 -7.57
N PRO A 255 -8.98 -13.26 -7.37
CA PRO A 255 -8.33 -13.89 -6.22
C PRO A 255 -6.81 -13.71 -6.21
N CYS A 256 -6.22 -13.75 -5.02
CA CYS A 256 -4.80 -13.53 -4.86
C CYS A 256 -4.15 -14.49 -3.86
N VAL A 257 -3.03 -15.11 -4.24
CA VAL A 257 -2.09 -15.70 -3.31
C VAL A 257 -1.09 -14.61 -2.91
N ALA A 258 -1.10 -14.21 -1.66
CA ALA A 258 -0.24 -13.14 -1.16
C ALA A 258 1.08 -13.71 -0.64
N LEU A 259 2.19 -13.23 -1.17
CA LEU A 259 3.53 -13.42 -0.61
C LEU A 259 3.73 -12.36 0.47
N GLY A 260 3.14 -12.61 1.65
CA GLY A 260 3.07 -11.68 2.75
C GLY A 260 4.27 -11.80 3.68
N TRP A 261 4.69 -10.68 4.25
CA TRP A 261 5.76 -10.59 5.25
C TRP A 261 5.36 -9.68 6.44
N ALA A 262 4.11 -9.23 6.46
CA ALA A 262 3.61 -8.33 7.49
C ALA A 262 2.12 -8.57 7.78
N VAL A 263 1.71 -8.27 9.01
CA VAL A 263 0.32 -8.44 9.52
C VAL A 263 -0.74 -7.82 8.60
N LYS A 264 -0.41 -6.72 7.92
CA LYS A 264 -1.33 -6.06 6.98
C LYS A 264 -1.82 -6.96 5.84
N TYR A 265 -1.02 -7.95 5.40
CA TYR A 265 -1.45 -8.91 4.39
C TYR A 265 -2.50 -9.87 4.97
N GLN A 266 -2.28 -10.36 6.19
CA GLN A 266 -3.24 -11.22 6.89
C GLN A 266 -4.58 -10.50 7.09
N GLU A 267 -4.55 -9.24 7.54
CA GLU A 267 -5.78 -8.47 7.76
C GLU A 267 -6.50 -8.14 6.45
N LEU A 268 -5.78 -7.78 5.39
CA LEU A 268 -6.37 -7.53 4.07
C LEU A 268 -7.04 -8.79 3.49
N LEU A 269 -6.32 -9.92 3.50
CA LEU A 269 -6.87 -11.17 2.99
C LEU A 269 -8.02 -11.66 3.88
N GLY A 270 -7.91 -11.48 5.20
CA GLY A 270 -9.00 -11.79 6.14
C GLY A 270 -10.26 -11.00 5.86
N LEU A 271 -10.13 -9.71 5.55
CA LEU A 271 -11.26 -8.84 5.18
C LEU A 271 -12.01 -9.38 3.95
N MET A 272 -11.31 -10.00 3.00
CA MET A 272 -11.89 -10.56 1.77
C MET A 272 -12.20 -12.06 1.86
N GLY A 273 -12.07 -12.67 3.06
CA GLY A 273 -12.30 -14.12 3.25
C GLY A 273 -11.22 -15.01 2.65
N GLN A 274 -10.01 -14.45 2.44
CA GLN A 274 -8.90 -15.09 1.72
C GLN A 274 -7.70 -15.44 2.63
N SER A 275 -7.88 -15.49 3.96
CA SER A 275 -6.77 -15.72 4.92
C SER A 275 -5.93 -16.96 4.64
N LYS A 276 -6.52 -18.00 4.03
CA LYS A 276 -5.88 -19.27 3.67
C LYS A 276 -4.88 -19.17 2.50
N TYR A 277 -4.79 -18.00 1.85
CA TYR A 277 -3.92 -17.73 0.71
C TYR A 277 -2.78 -16.73 1.04
N VAL A 278 -2.50 -16.53 2.32
CA VAL A 278 -1.31 -15.76 2.75
C VAL A 278 -0.17 -16.73 2.99
N LEU A 279 0.93 -16.55 2.28
CA LEU A 279 2.18 -17.27 2.47
C LEU A 279 3.21 -16.35 3.11
N ASP A 280 3.74 -16.72 4.27
CA ASP A 280 4.93 -16.07 4.83
C ASP A 280 6.16 -16.56 4.06
N VAL A 281 6.52 -15.81 3.01
CA VAL A 281 7.57 -16.22 2.08
C VAL A 281 8.94 -16.39 2.75
N GLY A 282 9.12 -15.82 3.93
CA GLY A 282 10.33 -15.97 4.74
C GLY A 282 10.52 -17.38 5.29
N ASP A 283 9.43 -18.07 5.63
CA ASP A 283 9.48 -19.35 6.34
C ASP A 283 8.72 -20.51 5.62
N VAL A 284 7.95 -20.19 4.59
CA VAL A 284 7.14 -21.18 3.89
C VAL A 284 7.99 -22.22 3.15
N SER A 285 7.63 -23.51 3.26
CA SER A 285 8.22 -24.59 2.45
C SER A 285 7.67 -24.58 1.02
N ASP A 286 8.40 -25.20 0.08
CA ASP A 286 7.97 -25.33 -1.31
C ASP A 286 6.68 -26.14 -1.42
N ILE A 287 6.51 -27.17 -0.59
CA ILE A 287 5.30 -28.00 -0.54
C ILE A 287 4.07 -27.13 -0.24
N VAL A 288 4.14 -26.25 0.77
CA VAL A 288 3.03 -25.37 1.13
C VAL A 288 2.72 -24.36 0.02
N ILE A 289 3.74 -23.89 -0.71
CA ILE A 289 3.54 -23.03 -1.88
C ILE A 289 2.74 -23.80 -2.95
N ILE A 290 3.19 -25.00 -3.29
CA ILE A 290 2.55 -25.85 -4.30
C ILE A 290 1.09 -26.12 -3.92
N GLU A 291 0.84 -26.62 -2.71
CA GLU A 291 -0.51 -26.94 -2.22
C GLU A 291 -1.43 -25.70 -2.23
N THR A 292 -0.89 -24.52 -1.90
CA THR A 292 -1.66 -23.26 -1.88
C THR A 292 -2.03 -22.83 -3.30
N LEU A 293 -1.11 -22.96 -4.25
CA LEU A 293 -1.35 -22.65 -5.66
C LEU A 293 -2.32 -23.64 -6.29
N GLU A 294 -2.20 -24.94 -6.00
CA GLU A 294 -3.15 -25.96 -6.47
C GLU A 294 -4.56 -25.72 -5.93
N ARG A 295 -4.66 -25.34 -4.65
CA ARG A 295 -5.94 -24.96 -4.04
C ARG A 295 -6.54 -23.73 -4.71
N MET A 296 -5.73 -22.72 -5.00
CA MET A 296 -6.16 -21.51 -5.70
C MET A 296 -6.62 -21.84 -7.11
N ASP A 297 -5.83 -22.59 -7.86
CA ASP A 297 -6.15 -22.96 -9.24
C ASP A 297 -7.50 -23.69 -9.35
N LYS A 298 -7.75 -24.62 -8.42
CA LYS A 298 -9.02 -25.39 -8.35
C LYS A 298 -10.21 -24.51 -7.96
N ASN A 299 -10.01 -23.50 -7.11
CA ASN A 299 -11.11 -22.80 -6.45
C ASN A 299 -11.27 -21.33 -6.88
N HIS A 300 -10.46 -20.79 -7.79
CA HIS A 300 -10.43 -19.36 -8.09
C HIS A 300 -11.82 -18.78 -8.41
N LYS A 301 -12.69 -19.50 -9.10
CA LYS A 301 -14.06 -19.05 -9.40
C LYS A 301 -14.93 -18.91 -8.13
N VAL A 302 -14.79 -19.82 -7.17
CA VAL A 302 -15.50 -19.75 -5.88
C VAL A 302 -14.94 -18.60 -5.02
N GLU A 303 -13.63 -18.43 -5.07
CA GLU A 303 -12.96 -17.36 -4.35
C GLU A 303 -13.30 -15.98 -4.92
N GLU A 304 -13.48 -15.84 -6.22
CA GLU A 304 -13.99 -14.63 -6.88
C GLU A 304 -15.33 -14.20 -6.28
N GLU A 305 -16.27 -15.11 -6.13
CA GLU A 305 -17.57 -14.84 -5.53
C GLU A 305 -17.47 -14.49 -4.05
N THR A 306 -16.60 -15.18 -3.31
CA THR A 306 -16.32 -14.86 -1.89
C THR A 306 -15.80 -13.44 -1.73
N ILE A 307 -14.86 -13.02 -2.59
CA ILE A 307 -14.31 -11.67 -2.61
C ILE A 307 -15.40 -10.66 -2.96
N ARG A 308 -16.21 -10.92 -3.98
CA ARG A 308 -17.33 -10.05 -4.40
C ARG A 308 -18.29 -9.75 -3.25
N GLN A 309 -18.69 -10.77 -2.50
CA GLN A 309 -19.59 -10.63 -1.37
C GLN A 309 -18.97 -9.79 -0.23
N ASN A 310 -17.69 -9.97 0.06
CA ASN A 310 -16.99 -9.21 1.10
C ASN A 310 -16.68 -7.77 0.64
N LEU A 311 -16.29 -7.58 -0.61
CA LEU A 311 -16.08 -6.27 -1.21
C LEU A 311 -17.36 -5.42 -1.16
N ASN A 312 -18.51 -6.01 -1.47
CA ASN A 312 -19.81 -5.34 -1.36
C ASN A 312 -20.12 -4.85 0.07
N LYS A 313 -19.63 -5.57 1.11
CA LYS A 313 -19.76 -5.10 2.50
C LYS A 313 -18.83 -3.91 2.76
N VAL A 314 -17.58 -3.99 2.29
CA VAL A 314 -16.58 -2.92 2.44
C VAL A 314 -17.03 -1.64 1.74
N GLN A 315 -17.62 -1.75 0.55
CA GLN A 315 -18.09 -0.59 -0.23
C GLN A 315 -19.31 0.11 0.35
N LYS A 316 -20.01 -0.51 1.31
CA LYS A 316 -21.08 0.17 2.08
C LYS A 316 -20.51 1.09 3.16
N GLU A 317 -19.26 0.90 3.56
CA GLU A 317 -18.57 1.77 4.52
C GLU A 317 -17.79 2.84 3.77
N ASN A 318 -18.04 4.10 4.11
CA ASN A 318 -17.37 5.24 3.47
C ASN A 318 -16.72 6.13 4.54
N CYS A 319 -15.42 6.19 4.55
CA CYS A 319 -14.68 7.03 5.49
C CYS A 319 -14.94 8.55 5.27
N PHE A 320 -15.35 8.96 4.08
CA PHE A 320 -15.69 10.36 3.79
C PHE A 320 -16.99 10.79 4.47
N ASP A 321 -17.98 9.90 4.63
CA ASP A 321 -19.23 10.20 5.34
C ASP A 321 -18.94 10.50 6.82
N GLU A 322 -18.04 9.72 7.44
CA GLU A 322 -17.60 9.98 8.80
C GLU A 322 -16.80 11.29 8.90
N LEU A 323 -15.93 11.57 7.93
CA LEU A 323 -15.18 12.83 7.89
C LEU A 323 -16.13 14.02 7.76
N GLU A 324 -17.10 13.97 6.86
CA GLU A 324 -18.11 15.01 6.69
C GLU A 324 -18.90 15.25 7.98
N ARG A 325 -19.37 14.18 8.63
CA ARG A 325 -20.07 14.25 9.92
C ARG A 325 -19.25 15.01 10.99
N ARG A 326 -17.92 14.81 11.01
CA ARG A 326 -17.01 15.50 11.94
C ARG A 326 -16.80 16.97 11.60
N LEU A 327 -16.68 17.28 10.31
CA LEU A 327 -16.57 18.66 9.84
C LEU A 327 -17.83 19.46 10.18
N ARG A 328 -19.04 18.87 10.01
CA ARG A 328 -20.31 19.50 10.36
C ARG A 328 -20.48 19.76 11.86
N LYS A 329 -19.95 18.89 12.73
CA LYS A 329 -20.02 19.05 14.19
C LYS A 329 -19.12 20.14 14.74
N LYS A 330 -18.19 20.63 13.95
CA LYS A 330 -17.20 21.63 14.36
C LYS A 330 -17.58 23.04 13.92
N LYS A 331 -18.47 23.15 12.93
CA LYS A 331 -19.15 24.39 12.56
C LYS A 331 -20.32 24.66 13.53
#